data_11a2e03016d5403450e2902d10330ef6
#
_entry.id   11a2e03016d5403450e2902d10330ef6
#
_cell.length_a   1.000
_cell.length_b   1.000
_cell.length_c   1.000
_cell.angle_alpha   90.00
_cell.angle_beta   90.00
_cell.angle_gamma   90.00
#
_symmetry.space_group_name_H-M   'P 1'
#
loop_
_entity.id
_entity.type
_entity.pdbx_description
1 polymer ?
#
loop_
_entity_poly.entity_id
_entity_poly.type
_entity_poly.pdbx_seq_one_letter_code
_entity_poly.pdbx_strand_id
1 'polypeptide(L)'
;MSTIIEPRKAPAAAIIPLMIALLVAVFAFQLNASMLAPALATMEVELNATPAQIGMTQTAFFTAAALFSLFLPRWGDLIGRRKVLIGMMIVTGIGCLVAALAPNVTVLFLGRLIQGVAGPTVPLCLIILRQHVPNEKQYALLLGVITSINGGIGGVDAIAGGWLAEHFGFRSIFWVMAVFCVAAALALSFGVKESTAETTPKMDWLGVLPLAVSIGALLTAFNEAGKLADANWFLVIALFAIGIIGIVAFYNIEKRVKTPLVSIEYLGQRRTWALLLTTLLTMTGVFAIMNGLLPNLAQDATHGAGMSAGVVSWWTLTPYALAGLVFGPVAGILAGKFGYKIVLQIGIAATIIGVAGATFLVGSTSNLAYLGISTFVGITYAGIANIMLNGLGVVLSPADNQGYLPGMNAGAFNLGAGISFAILFAVATSFGDSNGGYAAGMWAGVIILALAFLCSLLIPRPESITDTVAARNLAANATDSTDTTGTAPVGN
;
A
#
# COMPACT_ATOMS: atom_id res chain seq x y z
N MET A 1 43.39 -5.81 -16.31
CA MET A 1 42.77 -4.69 -15.57
C MET A 1 41.63 -4.17 -16.44
N SER A 2 40.42 -4.72 -16.33
CA SER A 2 39.25 -4.22 -17.07
C SER A 2 38.76 -2.95 -16.36
N THR A 3 38.91 -1.80 -16.98
CA THR A 3 38.33 -0.54 -16.57
C THR A 3 36.80 -0.72 -16.58
N ILE A 4 36.20 -0.84 -15.38
CA ILE A 4 34.74 -0.79 -15.23
C ILE A 4 34.32 0.64 -15.62
N ILE A 5 33.84 0.80 -16.85
CA ILE A 5 33.28 2.07 -17.32
C ILE A 5 31.96 2.24 -16.58
N GLU A 6 31.90 3.09 -15.54
CA GLU A 6 30.63 3.47 -14.90
C GLU A 6 29.69 4.03 -15.98
N PRO A 7 28.43 3.56 -16.03
CA PRO A 7 27.45 4.06 -16.99
C PRO A 7 27.28 5.57 -16.83
N ARG A 8 27.32 6.28 -17.95
CA ARG A 8 27.26 7.74 -18.00
C ARG A 8 25.95 8.24 -17.36
N LYS A 9 26.03 9.28 -16.55
CA LYS A 9 24.83 9.92 -15.98
C LYS A 9 23.90 10.39 -17.10
N ALA A 10 22.60 10.14 -16.95
CA ALA A 10 21.60 10.69 -17.86
C ALA A 10 21.59 12.23 -17.78
N PRO A 11 21.47 12.95 -18.88
CA PRO A 11 21.51 14.41 -18.89
C PRO A 11 20.30 15.00 -18.14
N ALA A 12 20.52 16.10 -17.41
CA ALA A 12 19.47 16.77 -16.63
C ALA A 12 18.25 17.15 -17.46
N ALA A 13 18.43 17.58 -18.72
CA ALA A 13 17.37 17.93 -19.66
C ALA A 13 16.39 16.76 -19.94
N ALA A 14 16.84 15.51 -19.83
CA ALA A 14 15.98 14.33 -20.00
C ALA A 14 15.37 13.86 -18.68
N ILE A 15 16.04 14.13 -17.54
CA ILE A 15 15.60 13.68 -16.21
C ILE A 15 14.49 14.56 -15.63
N ILE A 16 14.56 15.88 -15.81
CA ILE A 16 13.61 16.81 -15.20
C ILE A 16 12.17 16.53 -15.63
N PRO A 17 11.84 16.43 -16.94
CA PRO A 17 10.47 16.11 -17.35
C PRO A 17 10.01 14.74 -16.85
N LEU A 18 10.91 13.75 -16.89
CA LEU A 18 10.65 12.40 -16.37
C LEU A 18 10.27 12.47 -14.87
N MET A 19 11.11 13.11 -14.06
CA MET A 19 10.87 13.20 -12.62
C MET A 19 9.59 13.96 -12.29
N ILE A 20 9.31 15.07 -12.96
CA ILE A 20 8.05 15.80 -12.77
C ILE A 20 6.86 14.88 -13.04
N ALA A 21 6.87 14.15 -14.17
CA ALA A 21 5.78 13.25 -14.53
C ALA A 21 5.59 12.12 -13.51
N LEU A 22 6.67 11.47 -13.08
CA LEU A 22 6.62 10.40 -12.08
C LEU A 22 6.17 10.93 -10.72
N LEU A 23 6.65 12.09 -10.29
CA LEU A 23 6.29 12.69 -9.01
C LEU A 23 4.82 13.12 -8.96
N VAL A 24 4.28 13.69 -10.04
CA VAL A 24 2.85 14.04 -10.12
C VAL A 24 1.98 12.78 -10.08
N ALA A 25 2.40 11.68 -10.71
CA ALA A 25 1.68 10.40 -10.65
C ALA A 25 1.70 9.81 -9.23
N VAL A 26 2.86 9.80 -8.55
CA VAL A 26 2.99 9.35 -7.16
C VAL A 26 2.18 10.23 -6.23
N PHE A 27 2.17 11.55 -6.45
CA PHE A 27 1.37 12.49 -5.69
C PHE A 27 -0.14 12.21 -5.86
N ALA A 28 -0.61 12.00 -7.10
CA ALA A 28 -2.01 11.65 -7.36
C ALA A 28 -2.42 10.35 -6.65
N PHE A 29 -1.55 9.33 -6.65
CA PHE A 29 -1.79 8.09 -5.89
C PHE A 29 -1.88 8.37 -4.39
N GLN A 30 -0.93 9.13 -3.83
CA GLN A 30 -0.88 9.40 -2.40
C GLN A 30 -2.11 10.18 -1.92
N LEU A 31 -2.57 11.19 -2.67
CA LEU A 31 -3.83 11.89 -2.36
C LEU A 31 -5.01 10.91 -2.23
N ASN A 32 -5.12 9.93 -3.16
CA ASN A 32 -6.17 8.90 -3.10
C ASN A 32 -6.05 7.97 -1.88
N ALA A 33 -4.84 7.79 -1.36
CA ALA A 33 -4.58 6.90 -0.23
C ALA A 33 -4.80 7.56 1.14
N SER A 34 -4.48 8.85 1.32
CA SER A 34 -4.41 9.49 2.65
C SER A 34 -5.28 10.75 2.83
N MET A 35 -5.55 11.51 1.77
CA MET A 35 -6.22 12.82 1.89
C MET A 35 -7.64 12.75 2.48
N LEU A 36 -8.30 11.59 2.41
CA LEU A 36 -9.65 11.40 2.94
C LEU A 36 -9.69 11.15 4.46
N ALA A 37 -8.57 10.81 5.08
CA ALA A 37 -8.54 10.43 6.49
C ALA A 37 -9.24 11.42 7.45
N PRO A 38 -9.04 12.75 7.34
CA PRO A 38 -9.72 13.73 8.21
C PRO A 38 -11.19 13.94 7.85
N ALA A 39 -11.64 13.49 6.68
CA ALA A 39 -12.98 13.70 6.15
C ALA A 39 -13.93 12.53 6.41
N LEU A 40 -13.46 11.41 7.01
CA LEU A 40 -14.29 10.21 7.19
C LEU A 40 -15.53 10.51 8.03
N ALA A 41 -15.39 11.25 9.14
CA ALA A 41 -16.52 11.66 9.97
C ALA A 41 -17.50 12.59 9.20
N THR A 42 -17.01 13.51 8.37
CA THR A 42 -17.86 14.33 7.50
C THR A 42 -18.63 13.48 6.50
N MET A 43 -18.00 12.44 5.93
CA MET A 43 -18.64 11.50 5.01
C MET A 43 -19.75 10.69 5.69
N GLU A 44 -19.56 10.27 6.94
CA GLU A 44 -20.56 9.58 7.76
C GLU A 44 -21.83 10.44 7.90
N VAL A 45 -21.66 11.70 8.25
CA VAL A 45 -22.78 12.64 8.42
C VAL A 45 -23.47 12.96 7.08
N GLU A 46 -22.71 13.35 6.05
CA GLU A 46 -23.29 13.78 4.76
C GLU A 46 -23.97 12.65 3.98
N LEU A 47 -23.50 11.40 4.14
CA LEU A 47 -24.07 10.23 3.46
C LEU A 47 -25.07 9.46 4.34
N ASN A 48 -25.28 9.89 5.59
CA ASN A 48 -26.09 9.19 6.60
C ASN A 48 -25.67 7.71 6.70
N ALA A 49 -24.36 7.48 6.81
CA ALA A 49 -23.74 6.17 6.79
C ALA A 49 -23.08 5.85 8.13
N THR A 50 -22.98 4.56 8.46
CA THR A 50 -22.26 4.12 9.67
C THR A 50 -20.74 4.20 9.47
N PRO A 51 -19.94 4.32 10.55
CA PRO A 51 -18.48 4.26 10.48
C PRO A 51 -17.98 3.02 9.74
N ALA A 52 -18.62 1.85 9.97
CA ALA A 52 -18.27 0.61 9.27
C ALA A 52 -18.47 0.71 7.75
N GLN A 53 -19.58 1.33 7.30
CA GLN A 53 -19.85 1.52 5.88
C GLN A 53 -18.83 2.47 5.23
N ILE A 54 -18.43 3.53 5.91
CA ILE A 54 -17.37 4.43 5.43
C ILE A 54 -16.02 3.73 5.44
N GLY A 55 -15.68 2.96 6.49
CA GLY A 55 -14.48 2.13 6.54
C GLY A 55 -14.39 1.15 5.36
N MET A 56 -15.52 0.55 4.94
CA MET A 56 -15.59 -0.34 3.78
C MET A 56 -15.25 0.37 2.46
N THR A 57 -15.48 1.67 2.33
CA THR A 57 -15.03 2.42 1.14
C THR A 57 -13.51 2.50 1.06
N GLN A 58 -12.82 2.62 2.20
CA GLN A 58 -11.35 2.55 2.27
C GLN A 58 -10.85 1.13 1.98
N THR A 59 -11.53 0.12 2.54
CA THR A 59 -11.26 -1.29 2.25
C THR A 59 -11.32 -1.56 0.74
N ALA A 60 -12.35 -1.07 0.05
CA ALA A 60 -12.50 -1.22 -1.40
C ALA A 60 -11.30 -0.67 -2.17
N PHE A 61 -10.85 0.54 -1.84
CA PHE A 61 -9.68 1.17 -2.46
C PHE A 61 -8.40 0.34 -2.25
N PHE A 62 -8.06 0.04 -1.01
CA PHE A 62 -6.79 -0.63 -0.69
C PHE A 62 -6.76 -2.09 -1.16
N THR A 63 -7.88 -2.80 -1.10
CA THR A 63 -7.92 -4.19 -1.58
C THR A 63 -7.87 -4.26 -3.11
N ALA A 64 -8.55 -3.34 -3.81
CA ALA A 64 -8.39 -3.21 -5.25
C ALA A 64 -6.95 -2.80 -5.60
N ALA A 65 -6.33 -1.90 -4.83
CA ALA A 65 -4.94 -1.51 -5.01
C ALA A 65 -3.99 -2.71 -4.86
N ALA A 66 -4.23 -3.59 -3.89
CA ALA A 66 -3.47 -4.83 -3.72
C ALA A 66 -3.61 -5.75 -4.95
N LEU A 67 -4.85 -5.97 -5.41
CA LEU A 67 -5.12 -6.80 -6.59
C LEU A 67 -4.39 -6.27 -7.82
N PHE A 68 -4.58 -5.00 -8.13
CA PHE A 68 -3.99 -4.39 -9.31
C PHE A 68 -2.45 -4.34 -9.23
N SER A 69 -1.88 -4.28 -8.04
CA SER A 69 -0.42 -4.34 -7.83
C SER A 69 0.21 -5.67 -8.24
N LEU A 70 -0.57 -6.75 -8.29
CA LEU A 70 -0.05 -8.08 -8.66
C LEU A 70 0.11 -8.24 -10.18
N PHE A 71 -0.75 -7.64 -10.99
CA PHE A 71 -0.72 -7.90 -12.44
C PHE A 71 -0.45 -6.69 -13.34
N LEU A 72 -0.82 -5.46 -12.94
CA LEU A 72 -0.62 -4.29 -13.81
C LEU A 72 0.85 -4.00 -14.14
N PRO A 73 1.83 -4.17 -13.24
CA PRO A 73 3.23 -3.99 -13.61
C PRO A 73 3.66 -4.93 -14.73
N ARG A 74 3.23 -6.20 -14.66
CA ARG A 74 3.51 -7.19 -15.70
C ARG A 74 2.78 -6.88 -17.02
N TRP A 75 1.54 -6.38 -16.94
CA TRP A 75 0.83 -5.91 -18.11
C TRP A 75 1.55 -4.72 -18.77
N GLY A 76 2.14 -3.83 -17.95
CA GLY A 76 3.00 -2.76 -18.42
C GLY A 76 4.24 -3.25 -19.17
N ASP A 77 4.82 -4.35 -18.75
CA ASP A 77 5.95 -4.97 -19.46
C ASP A 77 5.56 -5.46 -20.86
N LEU A 78 4.30 -5.88 -21.07
CA LEU A 78 3.78 -6.39 -22.35
C LEU A 78 3.37 -5.29 -23.32
N ILE A 79 2.56 -4.32 -22.86
CA ILE A 79 1.91 -3.33 -23.74
C ILE A 79 2.53 -1.93 -23.67
N GLY A 80 3.45 -1.72 -22.73
CA GLY A 80 4.13 -0.46 -22.48
C GLY A 80 3.80 0.11 -21.09
N ARG A 81 4.82 0.37 -20.32
CA ARG A 81 4.73 0.82 -18.93
C ARG A 81 4.12 2.21 -18.81
N ARG A 82 4.51 3.12 -19.73
CA ARG A 82 3.91 4.46 -19.84
C ARG A 82 2.41 4.39 -20.14
N LYS A 83 2.00 3.57 -21.11
CA LYS A 83 0.59 3.41 -21.48
C LYS A 83 -0.25 2.90 -20.33
N VAL A 84 0.25 1.88 -19.60
CA VAL A 84 -0.44 1.34 -18.43
C VAL A 84 -0.55 2.41 -17.33
N LEU A 85 0.52 3.13 -17.04
CA LEU A 85 0.49 4.16 -15.99
C LEU A 85 -0.45 5.33 -16.34
N ILE A 86 -0.50 5.77 -17.61
CA ILE A 86 -1.47 6.76 -18.10
C ILE A 86 -2.91 6.22 -17.95
N GLY A 87 -3.15 4.98 -18.39
CA GLY A 87 -4.45 4.32 -18.26
C GLY A 87 -4.91 4.24 -16.81
N MET A 88 -3.99 3.90 -15.89
CA MET A 88 -4.27 3.90 -14.45
C MET A 88 -4.70 5.28 -13.95
N MET A 89 -4.00 6.35 -14.33
CA MET A 89 -4.38 7.71 -13.92
C MET A 89 -5.74 8.12 -14.47
N ILE A 90 -6.06 7.78 -15.72
CA ILE A 90 -7.37 8.06 -16.33
C ILE A 90 -8.48 7.31 -15.59
N VAL A 91 -8.32 6.00 -15.36
CA VAL A 91 -9.32 5.17 -14.66
C VAL A 91 -9.49 5.63 -13.21
N THR A 92 -8.40 5.98 -12.53
CA THR A 92 -8.45 6.55 -11.17
C THR A 92 -9.22 7.88 -11.18
N GLY A 93 -8.97 8.75 -12.16
CA GLY A 93 -9.71 10.01 -12.33
C GLY A 93 -11.22 9.78 -12.53
N ILE A 94 -11.60 8.79 -13.33
CA ILE A 94 -13.01 8.38 -13.48
C ILE A 94 -13.57 7.91 -12.12
N GLY A 95 -12.84 7.10 -11.37
CA GLY A 95 -13.23 6.69 -10.02
C GLY A 95 -13.42 7.87 -9.07
N CYS A 96 -12.56 8.91 -9.18
CA CYS A 96 -12.71 10.15 -8.42
C CYS A 96 -13.99 10.89 -8.80
N LEU A 97 -14.33 10.98 -10.08
CA LEU A 97 -15.58 11.60 -10.55
C LEU A 97 -16.81 10.84 -10.05
N VAL A 98 -16.79 9.50 -10.11
CA VAL A 98 -17.88 8.66 -9.55
C VAL A 98 -18.06 8.91 -8.06
N ALA A 99 -16.96 9.00 -7.31
CA ALA A 99 -16.98 9.28 -5.88
C ALA A 99 -17.43 10.72 -5.56
N ALA A 100 -17.00 11.72 -6.33
CA ALA A 100 -17.41 13.11 -6.17
C ALA A 100 -18.92 13.31 -6.40
N LEU A 101 -19.51 12.53 -7.31
CA LEU A 101 -20.93 12.59 -7.64
C LEU A 101 -21.77 11.57 -6.87
N ALA A 102 -21.19 10.85 -5.90
CA ALA A 102 -21.87 9.78 -5.16
C ALA A 102 -23.06 10.32 -4.33
N PRO A 103 -24.30 9.87 -4.60
CA PRO A 103 -25.47 10.22 -3.80
C PRO A 103 -25.59 9.40 -2.51
N ASN A 104 -24.89 8.28 -2.42
CA ASN A 104 -24.93 7.35 -1.30
C ASN A 104 -23.61 6.59 -1.18
N VAL A 105 -23.47 5.86 -0.06
CA VAL A 105 -22.26 5.10 0.25
C VAL A 105 -21.94 3.99 -0.76
N THR A 106 -22.96 3.40 -1.41
CA THR A 106 -22.75 2.33 -2.40
C THR A 106 -22.06 2.86 -3.65
N VAL A 107 -22.49 4.01 -4.18
CA VAL A 107 -21.83 4.64 -5.34
C VAL A 107 -20.41 5.12 -4.95
N LEU A 108 -20.24 5.64 -3.74
CA LEU A 108 -18.93 5.98 -3.21
C LEU A 108 -18.01 4.76 -3.15
N PHE A 109 -18.49 3.62 -2.65
CA PHE A 109 -17.77 2.36 -2.61
C PHE A 109 -17.28 1.94 -4.02
N LEU A 110 -18.15 2.02 -5.03
CA LEU A 110 -17.79 1.73 -6.42
C LEU A 110 -16.73 2.69 -6.95
N GLY A 111 -16.85 3.98 -6.66
CA GLY A 111 -15.83 4.97 -7.00
C GLY A 111 -14.47 4.63 -6.38
N ARG A 112 -14.45 4.26 -5.09
CA ARG A 112 -13.23 3.86 -4.37
C ARG A 112 -12.63 2.57 -4.91
N LEU A 113 -13.46 1.59 -5.29
CA LEU A 113 -13.01 0.36 -5.94
C LEU A 113 -12.29 0.66 -7.27
N ILE A 114 -12.87 1.54 -8.10
CA ILE A 114 -12.25 1.97 -9.37
C ILE A 114 -10.93 2.70 -9.12
N GLN A 115 -10.86 3.59 -8.11
CA GLN A 115 -9.64 4.31 -7.74
C GLN A 115 -8.49 3.38 -7.35
N GLY A 116 -8.80 2.18 -6.83
CA GLY A 116 -7.79 1.19 -6.46
C GLY A 116 -6.88 0.74 -7.61
N VAL A 117 -7.24 0.99 -8.87
CA VAL A 117 -6.35 0.73 -10.01
C VAL A 117 -5.01 1.47 -9.90
N ALA A 118 -4.96 2.56 -9.12
CA ALA A 118 -3.74 3.32 -8.86
C ALA A 118 -2.71 2.60 -7.96
N GLY A 119 -3.06 1.44 -7.37
CA GLY A 119 -2.19 0.72 -6.43
C GLY A 119 -0.73 0.54 -6.85
N PRO A 120 -0.43 0.05 -8.05
CA PRO A 120 0.95 -0.16 -8.51
C PRO A 120 1.64 1.09 -9.07
N THR A 121 1.13 2.30 -8.82
CA THR A 121 1.73 3.55 -9.34
C THR A 121 3.20 3.69 -8.92
N VAL A 122 3.50 3.53 -7.63
CA VAL A 122 4.87 3.68 -7.13
C VAL A 122 5.81 2.63 -7.72
N PRO A 123 5.54 1.31 -7.66
CA PRO A 123 6.36 0.30 -8.31
C PRO A 123 6.61 0.58 -9.80
N LEU A 124 5.58 0.93 -10.55
CA LEU A 124 5.73 1.24 -11.98
C LEU A 124 6.61 2.48 -12.23
N CYS A 125 6.45 3.52 -11.42
CA CYS A 125 7.32 4.71 -11.48
C CYS A 125 8.79 4.35 -11.24
N LEU A 126 9.07 3.48 -10.26
CA LEU A 126 10.44 3.03 -9.97
C LEU A 126 11.03 2.18 -11.10
N ILE A 127 10.25 1.33 -11.73
CA ILE A 127 10.68 0.53 -12.88
C ILE A 127 10.98 1.45 -14.08
N ILE A 128 10.10 2.42 -14.37
CA ILE A 128 10.33 3.41 -15.45
C ILE A 128 11.59 4.23 -15.16
N LEU A 129 11.76 4.69 -13.91
CA LEU A 129 12.96 5.44 -13.51
C LEU A 129 14.23 4.62 -13.74
N ARG A 130 14.23 3.34 -13.35
CA ARG A 130 15.38 2.45 -13.50
C ARG A 130 15.82 2.31 -14.95
N GLN A 131 14.86 2.23 -15.88
CA GLN A 131 15.18 2.12 -17.31
C GLN A 131 15.79 3.38 -17.93
N HIS A 132 15.38 4.55 -17.44
CA HIS A 132 15.87 5.82 -17.96
C HIS A 132 17.15 6.33 -17.26
N VAL A 133 17.48 5.75 -16.10
CA VAL A 133 18.64 6.15 -15.27
C VAL A 133 19.49 4.93 -14.94
N PRO A 134 20.38 4.52 -15.87
CA PRO A 134 21.25 3.34 -15.66
C PRO A 134 22.35 3.54 -14.62
N ASN A 135 22.72 4.79 -14.29
CA ASN A 135 23.72 5.07 -13.28
C ASN A 135 23.18 4.82 -11.87
N GLU A 136 23.79 3.89 -11.13
CA GLU A 136 23.35 3.43 -9.81
C GLU A 136 23.22 4.56 -8.78
N LYS A 137 24.21 5.46 -8.71
CA LYS A 137 24.23 6.55 -7.73
C LYS A 137 23.12 7.56 -8.01
N GLN A 138 22.90 7.87 -9.30
CA GLN A 138 21.85 8.77 -9.74
C GLN A 138 20.46 8.14 -9.52
N TYR A 139 20.28 6.86 -9.86
CA TYR A 139 19.06 6.11 -9.61
C TYR A 139 18.70 6.10 -8.12
N ALA A 140 19.67 5.76 -7.25
CA ALA A 140 19.46 5.72 -5.81
C ALA A 140 19.00 7.08 -5.23
N LEU A 141 19.58 8.19 -5.70
CA LEU A 141 19.17 9.53 -5.30
C LEU A 141 17.71 9.83 -5.72
N LEU A 142 17.37 9.57 -6.99
CA LEU A 142 16.05 9.87 -7.54
C LEU A 142 14.96 8.93 -6.97
N LEU A 143 15.30 7.67 -6.71
CA LEU A 143 14.46 6.73 -5.96
C LEU A 143 14.16 7.26 -4.58
N GLY A 144 15.18 7.80 -3.87
CA GLY A 144 15.00 8.45 -2.58
C GLY A 144 14.02 9.62 -2.64
N VAL A 145 14.07 10.44 -3.69
CA VAL A 145 13.12 11.55 -3.89
C VAL A 145 11.69 11.04 -4.06
N ILE A 146 11.46 10.03 -4.91
CA ILE A 146 10.13 9.44 -5.14
C ILE A 146 9.57 8.84 -3.85
N THR A 147 10.36 8.06 -3.12
CA THR A 147 9.92 7.41 -1.88
C THR A 147 9.69 8.41 -0.74
N SER A 148 10.49 9.46 -0.66
CA SER A 148 10.29 10.54 0.33
C SER A 148 9.00 11.30 0.08
N ILE A 149 8.66 11.59 -1.17
CA ILE A 149 7.39 12.24 -1.52
C ILE A 149 6.23 11.30 -1.23
N ASN A 150 6.33 10.03 -1.59
CA ASN A 150 5.27 9.04 -1.28
C ASN A 150 4.99 8.94 0.23
N GLY A 151 6.03 8.96 1.08
CA GLY A 151 5.85 8.87 2.54
C GLY A 151 5.56 10.21 3.23
N GLY A 152 6.15 11.32 2.74
CA GLY A 152 6.11 12.61 3.41
C GLY A 152 4.86 13.46 3.10
N ILE A 153 4.18 13.19 1.99
CA ILE A 153 2.99 13.96 1.60
C ILE A 153 1.79 13.64 2.49
N GLY A 154 1.69 12.41 3.02
CA GLY A 154 0.54 11.96 3.83
C GLY A 154 0.20 12.82 5.07
N GLY A 155 1.06 13.77 5.45
CA GLY A 155 0.77 14.75 6.50
C GLY A 155 0.25 16.08 5.97
N VAL A 156 0.72 16.49 4.79
CA VAL A 156 0.34 17.79 4.18
C VAL A 156 -0.99 17.66 3.44
N ASP A 157 -1.22 16.58 2.73
CA ASP A 157 -2.47 16.32 2.03
C ASP A 157 -3.65 16.14 3.00
N ALA A 158 -3.41 15.57 4.18
CA ALA A 158 -4.43 15.47 5.22
C ALA A 158 -4.89 16.86 5.71
N ILE A 159 -3.99 17.85 5.83
CA ILE A 159 -4.38 19.23 6.16
C ILE A 159 -5.28 19.80 5.07
N ALA A 160 -4.89 19.65 3.79
CA ALA A 160 -5.68 20.11 2.66
C ALA A 160 -7.04 19.38 2.59
N GLY A 161 -7.06 18.07 2.83
CA GLY A 161 -8.27 17.25 2.87
C GLY A 161 -9.24 17.69 3.96
N GLY A 162 -8.73 17.92 5.17
CA GLY A 162 -9.54 18.41 6.29
C GLY A 162 -10.12 19.79 6.03
N TRP A 163 -9.32 20.72 5.51
CA TRP A 163 -9.76 22.06 5.15
C TRP A 163 -10.84 22.03 4.05
N LEU A 164 -10.65 21.22 3.02
CA LEU A 164 -11.63 21.04 1.95
C LEU A 164 -12.95 20.44 2.49
N ALA A 165 -12.86 19.42 3.34
CA ALA A 165 -14.04 18.80 3.93
C ALA A 165 -14.85 19.78 4.76
N GLU A 166 -14.16 20.62 5.57
CA GLU A 166 -14.81 21.60 6.44
C GLU A 166 -15.51 22.73 5.68
N HIS A 167 -14.89 23.23 4.60
CA HIS A 167 -15.40 24.44 3.90
C HIS A 167 -16.28 24.10 2.67
N PHE A 168 -16.03 22.98 2.01
CA PHE A 168 -16.67 22.62 0.74
C PHE A 168 -17.30 21.22 0.73
N GLY A 169 -17.27 20.52 1.87
CA GLY A 169 -17.73 19.14 1.99
C GLY A 169 -16.76 18.11 1.39
N PHE A 170 -16.93 16.82 1.73
CA PHE A 170 -16.00 15.76 1.34
C PHE A 170 -15.86 15.59 -0.19
N ARG A 171 -16.91 15.93 -0.96
CA ARG A 171 -16.91 15.78 -2.43
C ARG A 171 -15.84 16.62 -3.10
N SER A 172 -15.49 17.77 -2.52
CA SER A 172 -14.43 18.67 -3.01
C SER A 172 -13.06 17.96 -3.08
N ILE A 173 -12.79 17.05 -2.14
CA ILE A 173 -11.55 16.27 -2.10
C ILE A 173 -11.42 15.41 -3.36
N PHE A 174 -12.50 14.74 -3.76
CA PHE A 174 -12.49 13.90 -4.95
C PHE A 174 -12.33 14.69 -6.25
N TRP A 175 -12.87 15.92 -6.30
CA TRP A 175 -12.62 16.84 -7.43
C TRP A 175 -11.14 17.22 -7.53
N VAL A 176 -10.49 17.55 -6.42
CA VAL A 176 -9.05 17.82 -6.38
C VAL A 176 -8.25 16.60 -6.82
N MET A 177 -8.57 15.41 -6.32
CA MET A 177 -7.93 14.15 -6.74
C MET A 177 -8.08 13.91 -8.25
N ALA A 178 -9.27 14.16 -8.82
CA ALA A 178 -9.52 14.02 -10.25
C ALA A 178 -8.63 14.96 -11.07
N VAL A 179 -8.48 16.22 -10.65
CA VAL A 179 -7.60 17.20 -11.31
C VAL A 179 -6.15 16.71 -11.31
N PHE A 180 -5.66 16.19 -10.17
CA PHE A 180 -4.29 15.66 -10.11
C PHE A 180 -4.12 14.39 -10.93
N CYS A 181 -5.12 13.52 -11.06
CA CYS A 181 -5.09 12.37 -11.95
C CYS A 181 -4.98 12.80 -13.43
N VAL A 182 -5.73 13.80 -13.84
CA VAL A 182 -5.62 14.38 -15.19
C VAL A 182 -4.25 15.01 -15.41
N ALA A 183 -3.77 15.82 -14.46
CA ALA A 183 -2.44 16.42 -14.52
C ALA A 183 -1.34 15.35 -14.63
N ALA A 184 -1.46 14.25 -13.87
CA ALA A 184 -0.54 13.11 -13.94
C ALA A 184 -0.58 12.43 -15.31
N ALA A 185 -1.77 12.16 -15.86
CA ALA A 185 -1.90 11.56 -17.19
C ALA A 185 -1.28 12.43 -18.28
N LEU A 186 -1.47 13.74 -18.22
CA LEU A 186 -0.86 14.71 -19.14
C LEU A 186 0.67 14.75 -18.95
N ALA A 187 1.16 14.90 -17.73
CA ALA A 187 2.58 14.94 -17.42
C ALA A 187 3.31 13.66 -17.91
N LEU A 188 2.72 12.48 -17.67
CA LEU A 188 3.24 11.20 -18.15
C LEU A 188 3.25 11.13 -19.69
N SER A 189 2.24 11.70 -20.34
CA SER A 189 2.14 11.70 -21.81
C SER A 189 3.26 12.48 -22.49
N PHE A 190 3.75 13.54 -21.86
CA PHE A 190 4.80 14.39 -22.40
C PHE A 190 6.19 14.11 -21.79
N GLY A 191 6.24 13.71 -20.51
CA GLY A 191 7.49 13.59 -19.75
C GLY A 191 8.16 12.22 -19.77
N VAL A 192 7.44 11.16 -20.17
CA VAL A 192 7.93 9.78 -20.15
C VAL A 192 7.99 9.21 -21.56
N LYS A 193 9.11 8.58 -21.91
CA LYS A 193 9.20 7.77 -23.14
C LYS A 193 8.64 6.37 -22.89
N GLU A 194 8.03 5.79 -23.92
CA GLU A 194 7.50 4.43 -23.81
C GLU A 194 8.63 3.42 -23.64
N SER A 195 8.36 2.40 -22.84
CA SER A 195 9.29 1.32 -22.59
C SER A 195 8.55 0.00 -22.33
N THR A 196 9.05 -1.05 -22.95
CA THR A 196 8.61 -2.44 -22.75
C THR A 196 9.75 -3.27 -22.19
N ALA A 197 9.46 -4.44 -21.66
CA ALA A 197 10.51 -5.38 -21.28
C ALA A 197 11.15 -5.99 -22.54
N GLU A 198 12.45 -6.27 -22.52
CA GLU A 198 13.19 -6.90 -23.62
C GLU A 198 12.69 -8.34 -23.88
N THR A 199 12.35 -9.06 -22.80
CA THR A 199 11.70 -10.36 -22.85
C THR A 199 10.30 -10.26 -22.29
N THR A 200 9.28 -10.49 -23.13
CA THR A 200 7.87 -10.39 -22.74
C THR A 200 7.35 -11.74 -22.24
N PRO A 201 7.29 -12.00 -20.94
CA PRO A 201 6.60 -13.18 -20.44
C PRO A 201 5.10 -13.05 -20.72
N LYS A 202 4.46 -14.12 -21.20
CA LYS A 202 3.01 -14.12 -21.45
C LYS A 202 2.24 -13.80 -20.17
N MET A 203 1.15 -13.03 -20.32
CA MET A 203 0.26 -12.72 -19.20
C MET A 203 -0.51 -13.96 -18.76
N ASP A 204 -0.52 -14.25 -17.47
CA ASP A 204 -1.33 -15.32 -16.90
C ASP A 204 -2.76 -14.82 -16.58
N TRP A 205 -3.58 -14.70 -17.61
CA TRP A 205 -5.00 -14.34 -17.44
C TRP A 205 -5.80 -15.40 -16.69
N LEU A 206 -5.36 -16.67 -16.76
CA LEU A 206 -6.01 -17.78 -16.05
C LEU A 206 -5.82 -17.66 -14.53
N GLY A 207 -4.68 -17.12 -14.07
CA GLY A 207 -4.45 -16.80 -12.66
C GLY A 207 -5.14 -15.50 -12.23
N VAL A 208 -5.13 -14.45 -13.07
CA VAL A 208 -5.76 -13.16 -12.74
C VAL A 208 -7.25 -13.32 -12.42
N LEU A 209 -8.00 -14.09 -13.23
CA LEU A 209 -9.45 -14.20 -13.11
C LEU A 209 -9.91 -14.77 -11.74
N PRO A 210 -9.45 -15.95 -11.30
CA PRO A 210 -9.88 -16.50 -10.00
C PRO A 210 -9.41 -15.63 -8.83
N LEU A 211 -8.25 -14.97 -8.94
CA LEU A 211 -7.79 -14.02 -7.94
C LEU A 211 -8.71 -12.79 -7.85
N ALA A 212 -9.10 -12.21 -8.98
CA ALA A 212 -10.02 -11.07 -9.02
C ALA A 212 -11.41 -11.44 -8.47
N VAL A 213 -11.94 -12.60 -8.87
CA VAL A 213 -13.22 -13.14 -8.34
C VAL A 213 -13.14 -13.37 -6.85
N SER A 214 -12.04 -13.98 -6.37
CA SER A 214 -11.82 -14.23 -4.95
C SER A 214 -11.82 -12.95 -4.13
N ILE A 215 -11.02 -11.96 -4.55
CA ILE A 215 -10.91 -10.68 -3.86
C ILE A 215 -12.24 -9.93 -3.90
N GLY A 216 -12.91 -9.89 -5.05
CA GLY A 216 -14.23 -9.28 -5.21
C GLY A 216 -15.29 -9.93 -4.31
N ALA A 217 -15.31 -11.26 -4.23
CA ALA A 217 -16.22 -12.00 -3.36
C ALA A 217 -15.92 -11.71 -1.88
N LEU A 218 -14.67 -11.72 -1.46
CA LEU A 218 -14.28 -11.43 -0.08
C LEU A 218 -14.60 -9.99 0.32
N LEU A 219 -14.33 -9.02 -0.56
CA LEU A 219 -14.72 -7.61 -0.32
C LEU A 219 -16.22 -7.45 -0.14
N THR A 220 -17.01 -8.10 -1.01
CA THR A 220 -18.47 -8.05 -0.93
C THR A 220 -18.96 -8.75 0.33
N ALA A 221 -18.34 -9.87 0.72
CA ALA A 221 -18.64 -10.57 1.96
C ALA A 221 -18.38 -9.69 3.19
N PHE A 222 -17.24 -9.01 3.26
CA PHE A 222 -16.92 -8.09 4.35
C PHE A 222 -17.87 -6.89 4.37
N ASN A 223 -18.22 -6.34 3.19
CA ASN A 223 -19.19 -5.24 3.11
C ASN A 223 -20.59 -5.67 3.62
N GLU A 224 -21.03 -6.85 3.25
CA GLU A 224 -22.32 -7.38 3.72
C GLU A 224 -22.28 -7.68 5.23
N ALA A 225 -21.20 -8.32 5.71
CA ALA A 225 -21.01 -8.60 7.12
C ALA A 225 -20.95 -7.32 7.98
N GLY A 226 -20.40 -6.23 7.43
CA GLY A 226 -20.36 -4.92 8.10
C GLY A 226 -21.74 -4.29 8.39
N LYS A 227 -22.82 -4.81 7.81
CA LYS A 227 -24.20 -4.42 8.15
C LYS A 227 -24.68 -5.03 9.49
N LEU A 228 -23.90 -5.92 10.09
CA LEU A 228 -24.12 -6.55 11.41
C LEU A 228 -25.50 -7.23 11.52
N ALA A 229 -26.42 -6.63 12.29
CA ALA A 229 -27.76 -7.19 12.52
C ALA A 229 -28.59 -7.30 11.23
N ASP A 230 -28.37 -6.40 10.28
CA ASP A 230 -29.09 -6.37 8.99
C ASP A 230 -28.37 -7.16 7.89
N ALA A 231 -27.26 -7.84 8.22
CA ALA A 231 -26.46 -8.60 7.27
C ALA A 231 -27.20 -9.87 6.81
N ASN A 232 -27.15 -10.12 5.51
CA ASN A 232 -27.54 -11.42 4.98
C ASN A 232 -26.40 -12.45 5.17
N TRP A 233 -26.40 -13.12 6.31
CA TRP A 233 -25.36 -14.07 6.67
C TRP A 233 -25.20 -15.25 5.73
N PHE A 234 -26.30 -15.67 5.06
CA PHE A 234 -26.21 -16.69 4.00
C PHE A 234 -25.37 -16.18 2.83
N LEU A 235 -25.61 -14.95 2.39
CA LEU A 235 -24.81 -14.31 1.32
C LEU A 235 -23.35 -14.15 1.75
N VAL A 236 -23.09 -13.75 3.00
CA VAL A 236 -21.74 -13.64 3.56
C VAL A 236 -21.00 -14.97 3.46
N ILE A 237 -21.62 -16.05 3.95
CA ILE A 237 -21.01 -17.38 3.92
C ILE A 237 -20.75 -17.86 2.48
N ALA A 238 -21.73 -17.66 1.57
CA ALA A 238 -21.58 -18.02 0.16
C ALA A 238 -20.42 -17.27 -0.51
N LEU A 239 -20.31 -15.96 -0.27
CA LEU A 239 -19.24 -15.14 -0.81
C LEU A 239 -17.88 -15.51 -0.23
N PHE A 240 -17.78 -15.83 1.07
CA PHE A 240 -16.56 -16.36 1.67
C PHE A 240 -16.16 -17.70 1.04
N ALA A 241 -17.11 -18.60 0.81
CA ALA A 241 -16.84 -19.86 0.13
C ALA A 241 -16.32 -19.64 -1.30
N ILE A 242 -16.94 -18.75 -2.08
CA ILE A 242 -16.45 -18.36 -3.42
C ILE A 242 -15.04 -17.79 -3.33
N GLY A 243 -14.77 -16.93 -2.36
CA GLY A 243 -13.46 -16.33 -2.14
C GLY A 243 -12.39 -17.38 -1.86
N ILE A 244 -12.67 -18.32 -0.97
CA ILE A 244 -11.73 -19.43 -0.64
C ILE A 244 -11.51 -20.34 -1.86
N ILE A 245 -12.58 -20.73 -2.56
CA ILE A 245 -12.48 -21.53 -3.78
C ILE A 245 -11.63 -20.83 -4.84
N GLY A 246 -11.82 -19.51 -5.01
CA GLY A 246 -11.01 -18.70 -5.93
C GLY A 246 -9.52 -18.67 -5.55
N ILE A 247 -9.18 -18.53 -4.26
CA ILE A 247 -7.79 -18.62 -3.79
C ILE A 247 -7.19 -19.99 -4.08
N VAL A 248 -7.92 -21.08 -3.80
CA VAL A 248 -7.47 -22.46 -4.07
C VAL A 248 -7.29 -22.69 -5.57
N ALA A 249 -8.21 -22.18 -6.40
CA ALA A 249 -8.09 -22.24 -7.85
C ALA A 249 -6.86 -21.47 -8.35
N PHE A 250 -6.67 -20.24 -7.89
CA PHE A 250 -5.49 -19.43 -8.17
C PHE A 250 -4.20 -20.17 -7.83
N TYR A 251 -4.08 -20.69 -6.60
CA TYR A 251 -2.91 -21.44 -6.17
C TYR A 251 -2.60 -22.65 -7.04
N ASN A 252 -3.63 -23.41 -7.45
CA ASN A 252 -3.46 -24.58 -8.32
C ASN A 252 -3.07 -24.20 -9.75
N ILE A 253 -3.54 -23.07 -10.26
CA ILE A 253 -3.16 -22.54 -11.57
C ILE A 253 -1.71 -22.07 -11.54
N GLU A 254 -1.34 -21.25 -10.56
CA GLU A 254 0.03 -20.71 -10.41
C GLU A 254 1.10 -21.82 -10.29
N LYS A 255 0.75 -22.97 -9.72
CA LYS A 255 1.64 -24.16 -9.68
C LYS A 255 1.93 -24.77 -11.04
N ARG A 256 1.04 -24.60 -12.03
CA ARG A 256 1.08 -25.28 -13.33
C ARG A 256 1.54 -24.38 -14.47
N VAL A 257 1.43 -23.08 -14.30
CA VAL A 257 1.79 -22.10 -15.33
C VAL A 257 3.30 -21.91 -15.37
N LYS A 258 3.87 -21.88 -16.57
CA LYS A 258 5.32 -21.68 -16.77
C LYS A 258 5.82 -20.29 -16.32
N THR A 259 4.95 -19.29 -16.40
CA THR A 259 5.26 -17.90 -16.04
C THR A 259 4.21 -17.36 -15.07
N PRO A 260 4.22 -17.84 -13.79
CA PRO A 260 3.21 -17.50 -12.80
C PRO A 260 3.24 -16.00 -12.44
N LEU A 261 2.08 -15.42 -12.07
CA LEU A 261 2.01 -14.06 -11.49
C LEU A 261 2.75 -14.02 -10.16
N VAL A 262 2.53 -15.04 -9.36
CA VAL A 262 3.16 -15.22 -8.05
C VAL A 262 3.90 -16.55 -8.05
N SER A 263 5.22 -16.51 -7.95
CA SER A 263 6.01 -17.75 -7.84
C SER A 263 5.70 -18.45 -6.51
N ILE A 264 4.98 -19.56 -6.60
CA ILE A 264 4.63 -20.40 -5.43
C ILE A 264 5.88 -20.92 -4.73
N GLU A 265 6.94 -21.18 -5.49
CA GLU A 265 8.21 -21.65 -4.94
C GLU A 265 8.86 -20.62 -4.03
N TYR A 266 8.85 -19.33 -4.42
CA TYR A 266 9.31 -18.24 -3.55
C TYR A 266 8.33 -17.95 -2.42
N LEU A 267 7.01 -18.02 -2.69
CA LEU A 267 5.99 -17.80 -1.66
C LEU A 267 6.08 -18.83 -0.54
N GLY A 268 6.42 -20.09 -0.85
CA GLY A 268 6.62 -21.15 0.12
C GLY A 268 7.85 -20.99 1.02
N GLN A 269 8.79 -20.11 0.66
CA GLN A 269 9.99 -19.88 1.46
C GLN A 269 9.67 -19.09 2.72
N ARG A 270 10.26 -19.50 3.85
CA ARG A 270 10.06 -18.87 5.15
C ARG A 270 10.32 -17.37 5.14
N ARG A 271 11.34 -16.93 4.39
CA ARG A 271 11.68 -15.48 4.26
C ARG A 271 10.54 -14.67 3.63
N THR A 272 9.82 -15.26 2.67
CA THR A 272 8.73 -14.60 1.95
C THR A 272 7.46 -14.57 2.77
N TRP A 273 6.88 -15.72 3.13
CA TRP A 273 5.59 -15.76 3.81
C TRP A 273 5.64 -15.12 5.20
N ALA A 274 6.77 -15.27 5.95
CA ALA A 274 6.89 -14.66 7.27
C ALA A 274 6.95 -13.14 7.18
N LEU A 275 7.66 -12.56 6.19
CA LEU A 275 7.67 -11.13 5.97
C LEU A 275 6.30 -10.62 5.53
N LEU A 276 5.69 -11.24 4.52
CA LEU A 276 4.39 -10.81 3.99
C LEU A 276 3.29 -10.87 5.06
N LEU A 277 3.27 -11.93 5.86
CA LEU A 277 2.32 -12.07 6.96
C LEU A 277 2.57 -11.02 8.06
N THR A 278 3.83 -10.74 8.40
CA THR A 278 4.18 -9.68 9.35
C THR A 278 3.74 -8.31 8.84
N THR A 279 3.99 -8.01 7.57
CA THR A 279 3.56 -6.75 6.93
C THR A 279 2.03 -6.62 6.95
N LEU A 280 1.33 -7.66 6.50
CA LEU A 280 -0.12 -7.69 6.46
C LEU A 280 -0.73 -7.46 7.86
N LEU A 281 -0.28 -8.20 8.87
CA LEU A 281 -0.78 -8.06 10.24
C LEU A 281 -0.41 -6.71 10.86
N THR A 282 0.81 -6.20 10.63
CA THR A 282 1.21 -4.88 11.15
C THR A 282 0.32 -3.79 10.56
N MET A 283 0.08 -3.82 9.25
CA MET A 283 -0.82 -2.87 8.59
C MET A 283 -2.25 -3.01 9.08
N THR A 284 -2.75 -4.24 9.21
CA THR A 284 -4.10 -4.50 9.72
C THR A 284 -4.28 -3.95 11.13
N GLY A 285 -3.26 -4.03 11.98
CA GLY A 285 -3.36 -3.61 13.37
C GLY A 285 -3.23 -2.11 13.62
N VAL A 286 -2.61 -1.33 12.69
CA VAL A 286 -2.30 0.08 12.95
C VAL A 286 -2.95 1.06 11.97
N PHE A 287 -3.16 0.65 10.69
CA PHE A 287 -3.41 1.62 9.63
C PHE A 287 -4.75 2.36 9.80
N ALA A 288 -5.85 1.62 10.01
CA ALA A 288 -7.17 2.24 10.21
C ALA A 288 -7.28 2.97 11.56
N ILE A 289 -6.47 2.61 12.57
CA ILE A 289 -6.42 3.38 13.83
C ILE A 289 -5.88 4.77 13.54
N MET A 290 -4.73 4.87 12.90
CA MET A 290 -4.07 6.16 12.68
C MET A 290 -4.73 7.01 11.59
N ASN A 291 -5.32 6.38 10.57
CA ASN A 291 -5.92 7.07 9.42
C ASN A 291 -7.48 7.09 9.45
N GLY A 292 -8.08 6.63 10.53
CA GLY A 292 -9.54 6.57 10.64
C GLY A 292 -10.04 6.73 12.08
N LEU A 293 -9.90 5.70 12.93
CA LEU A 293 -10.50 5.70 14.27
C LEU A 293 -10.00 6.84 15.16
N LEU A 294 -8.70 7.12 15.16
CA LEU A 294 -8.12 8.18 15.98
C LEU A 294 -8.53 9.59 15.50
N PRO A 295 -8.48 9.93 14.20
CA PRO A 295 -9.05 11.16 13.70
C PRO A 295 -10.56 11.29 13.92
N ASN A 296 -11.33 10.21 13.79
CA ASN A 296 -12.77 10.22 14.05
C ASN A 296 -13.05 10.48 15.55
N LEU A 297 -12.35 9.77 16.44
CA LEU A 297 -12.43 10.01 17.89
C LEU A 297 -12.10 11.46 18.23
N ALA A 298 -11.03 12.03 17.65
CA ALA A 298 -10.65 13.41 17.91
C ALA A 298 -11.71 14.43 17.44
N GLN A 299 -12.50 14.09 16.41
CA GLN A 299 -13.63 14.91 15.92
C GLN A 299 -14.92 14.69 16.71
N ASP A 300 -15.09 13.57 17.37
CA ASP A 300 -16.28 13.26 18.17
C ASP A 300 -16.37 14.22 19.38
N ALA A 301 -17.44 15.01 19.42
CA ALA A 301 -17.65 15.97 20.51
C ALA A 301 -18.11 15.32 21.81
N THR A 302 -18.63 14.09 21.76
CA THR A 302 -19.14 13.35 22.92
C THR A 302 -18.05 12.50 23.58
N HIS A 303 -17.23 11.84 22.75
CA HIS A 303 -16.27 10.83 23.21
C HIS A 303 -14.81 11.25 23.07
N GLY A 304 -14.54 12.39 22.41
CA GLY A 304 -13.22 12.92 22.12
C GLY A 304 -13.08 14.42 22.34
N ALA A 305 -12.26 15.07 21.51
CA ALA A 305 -11.93 16.48 21.67
C ALA A 305 -12.85 17.44 20.88
N GLY A 306 -13.78 16.94 20.05
CA GLY A 306 -14.67 17.78 19.24
C GLY A 306 -13.94 18.65 18.20
N MET A 307 -12.82 18.19 17.67
CA MET A 307 -12.03 18.92 16.67
C MET A 307 -12.80 19.00 15.35
N SER A 308 -12.69 20.14 14.64
CA SER A 308 -13.18 20.20 13.26
C SER A 308 -12.29 19.40 12.30
N ALA A 309 -12.82 19.04 11.12
CA ALA A 309 -12.07 18.32 10.09
C ALA A 309 -10.82 19.08 9.62
N GLY A 310 -10.85 20.42 9.59
CA GLY A 310 -9.69 21.25 9.26
C GLY A 310 -8.62 21.29 10.33
N VAL A 311 -8.98 21.04 11.59
CA VAL A 311 -8.06 21.10 12.73
C VAL A 311 -7.47 19.74 13.09
N VAL A 312 -8.23 18.65 12.94
CA VAL A 312 -7.83 17.30 13.37
C VAL A 312 -6.50 16.85 12.79
N SER A 313 -6.22 17.19 11.53
CA SER A 313 -4.96 16.82 10.85
C SER A 313 -3.72 17.38 11.56
N TRP A 314 -3.79 18.58 12.14
CA TRP A 314 -2.67 19.19 12.84
C TRP A 314 -2.28 18.47 14.13
N TRP A 315 -3.23 17.80 14.77
CA TRP A 315 -3.06 17.12 16.05
C TRP A 315 -2.90 15.61 15.94
N THR A 316 -3.26 15.02 14.78
CA THR A 316 -3.23 13.57 14.58
C THR A 316 -2.36 13.17 13.37
N LEU A 317 -2.84 13.38 12.15
CA LEU A 317 -2.26 12.85 10.92
C LEU A 317 -0.90 13.46 10.56
N THR A 318 -0.79 14.79 10.66
CA THR A 318 0.43 15.51 10.30
C THR A 318 1.60 15.20 11.23
N PRO A 319 1.45 15.21 12.57
CA PRO A 319 2.52 14.80 13.48
C PRO A 319 2.96 13.35 13.26
N TYR A 320 2.00 12.45 13.02
CA TYR A 320 2.27 11.06 12.69
C TYR A 320 3.13 10.91 11.43
N ALA A 321 2.76 11.57 10.33
CA ALA A 321 3.48 11.50 9.06
C ALA A 321 4.86 12.17 9.13
N LEU A 322 4.96 13.36 9.74
CA LEU A 322 6.24 14.08 9.89
C LEU A 322 7.21 13.33 10.80
N ALA A 323 6.73 12.74 11.90
CA ALA A 323 7.55 11.91 12.75
C ALA A 323 8.11 10.70 11.97
N GLY A 324 7.27 10.05 11.15
CA GLY A 324 7.70 8.98 10.26
C GLY A 324 8.80 9.42 9.29
N LEU A 325 8.62 10.58 8.66
CA LEU A 325 9.59 11.14 7.72
C LEU A 325 10.96 11.44 8.39
N VAL A 326 10.94 12.08 9.56
CA VAL A 326 12.16 12.46 10.30
C VAL A 326 12.90 11.23 10.84
N PHE A 327 12.17 10.24 11.36
CA PHE A 327 12.77 9.05 11.98
C PHE A 327 13.10 7.93 10.99
N GLY A 328 12.66 7.98 9.74
CA GLY A 328 13.02 7.00 8.72
C GLY A 328 14.54 6.84 8.52
N PRO A 329 15.32 7.92 8.34
CA PRO A 329 16.80 7.83 8.27
C PRO A 329 17.41 7.26 9.54
N VAL A 330 16.86 7.57 10.73
CA VAL A 330 17.33 7.02 12.01
C VAL A 330 17.13 5.51 12.05
N ALA A 331 16.01 5.02 11.57
CA ALA A 331 15.74 3.58 11.47
C ALA A 331 16.76 2.88 10.55
N GLY A 332 17.15 3.51 9.44
CA GLY A 332 18.20 3.00 8.54
C GLY A 332 19.56 2.90 9.25
N ILE A 333 19.94 3.90 10.03
CA ILE A 333 21.18 3.87 10.84
C ILE A 333 21.11 2.76 11.90
N LEU A 334 20.00 2.61 12.58
CA LEU A 334 19.78 1.56 13.58
C LEU A 334 19.84 0.17 12.94
N ALA A 335 19.27 0.00 11.75
CA ALA A 335 19.32 -1.25 10.99
C ALA A 335 20.75 -1.65 10.61
N GLY A 336 21.60 -0.66 10.27
CA GLY A 336 23.02 -0.89 10.02
C GLY A 336 23.80 -1.37 11.25
N LYS A 337 23.38 -0.99 12.48
CA LYS A 337 24.03 -1.38 13.73
C LYS A 337 23.48 -2.67 14.35
N PHE A 338 22.17 -2.85 14.36
CA PHE A 338 21.49 -3.91 15.08
C PHE A 338 20.82 -4.95 14.17
N GLY A 339 20.81 -4.70 12.85
CA GLY A 339 20.14 -5.52 11.84
C GLY A 339 18.65 -5.19 11.70
N TYR A 340 18.11 -5.35 10.49
CA TYR A 340 16.73 -5.01 10.13
C TYR A 340 15.68 -5.70 11.00
N LYS A 341 15.88 -6.99 11.33
CA LYS A 341 14.93 -7.80 12.10
C LYS A 341 14.73 -7.27 13.52
N ILE A 342 15.82 -6.95 14.24
CA ILE A 342 15.75 -6.49 15.63
C ILE A 342 15.09 -5.11 15.67
N VAL A 343 15.46 -4.21 14.76
CA VAL A 343 14.89 -2.86 14.68
C VAL A 343 13.39 -2.93 14.35
N LEU A 344 12.96 -3.84 13.46
CA LEU A 344 11.55 -4.10 13.18
C LEU A 344 10.81 -4.52 14.46
N GLN A 345 11.34 -5.49 15.21
CA GLN A 345 10.72 -6.00 16.43
C GLN A 345 10.55 -4.92 17.49
N ILE A 346 11.57 -4.07 17.67
CA ILE A 346 11.49 -2.91 18.57
C ILE A 346 10.42 -1.93 18.08
N GLY A 347 10.36 -1.65 16.77
CA GLY A 347 9.37 -0.79 16.17
C GLY A 347 7.94 -1.30 16.40
N ILE A 348 7.67 -2.59 16.13
CA ILE A 348 6.34 -3.18 16.34
C ILE A 348 5.98 -3.19 17.85
N ALA A 349 6.89 -3.59 18.74
CA ALA A 349 6.64 -3.61 20.18
C ALA A 349 6.31 -2.21 20.72
N ALA A 350 7.05 -1.19 20.30
CA ALA A 350 6.77 0.19 20.68
C ALA A 350 5.45 0.70 20.05
N THR A 351 5.11 0.28 18.82
CA THR A 351 3.81 0.59 18.20
C THR A 351 2.65 -0.01 18.98
N ILE A 352 2.78 -1.24 19.51
CA ILE A 352 1.78 -1.85 20.38
C ILE A 352 1.51 -0.96 21.59
N ILE A 353 2.58 -0.45 22.25
CA ILE A 353 2.45 0.46 23.39
C ILE A 353 1.75 1.75 22.99
N GLY A 354 2.09 2.33 21.83
CA GLY A 354 1.47 3.55 21.33
C GLY A 354 -0.01 3.39 21.02
N VAL A 355 -0.40 2.28 20.37
CA VAL A 355 -1.80 1.98 20.05
C VAL A 355 -2.59 1.65 21.32
N ALA A 356 -2.01 0.90 22.27
CA ALA A 356 -2.61 0.70 23.58
C ALA A 356 -2.79 2.04 24.32
N GLY A 357 -1.79 2.94 24.23
CA GLY A 357 -1.89 4.30 24.76
C GLY A 357 -3.01 5.13 24.14
N ALA A 358 -3.32 4.92 22.83
CA ALA A 358 -4.41 5.61 22.15
C ALA A 358 -5.79 5.29 22.77
N THR A 359 -5.98 4.13 23.39
CA THR A 359 -7.24 3.77 24.08
C THR A 359 -7.58 4.70 25.23
N PHE A 360 -6.56 5.32 25.87
CA PHE A 360 -6.76 6.29 26.94
C PHE A 360 -7.16 7.68 26.45
N LEU A 361 -7.18 7.90 25.11
CA LEU A 361 -7.71 9.13 24.53
C LEU A 361 -9.24 9.15 24.45
N VAL A 362 -9.89 8.01 24.65
CA VAL A 362 -11.35 7.94 24.71
C VAL A 362 -11.85 8.73 25.93
N GLY A 363 -12.68 9.72 25.67
CA GLY A 363 -13.12 10.70 26.69
C GLY A 363 -12.13 11.84 26.95
N SER A 364 -10.99 11.88 26.26
CA SER A 364 -10.00 12.94 26.43
C SER A 364 -10.28 14.13 25.50
N THR A 365 -10.30 15.34 26.07
CA THR A 365 -10.41 16.60 25.32
C THR A 365 -9.06 17.27 25.07
N SER A 366 -7.96 16.63 25.46
CA SER A 366 -6.61 17.20 25.38
C SER A 366 -5.99 17.05 24.01
N ASN A 367 -5.90 18.11 23.22
CA ASN A 367 -5.22 18.12 21.92
C ASN A 367 -3.75 17.66 22.02
N LEU A 368 -3.06 18.02 23.11
CA LEU A 368 -1.67 17.61 23.36
C LEU A 368 -1.52 16.08 23.53
N ALA A 369 -2.54 15.42 24.10
CA ALA A 369 -2.53 13.97 24.24
C ALA A 369 -2.64 13.28 22.86
N TYR A 370 -3.51 13.78 21.97
CA TYR A 370 -3.59 13.31 20.56
C TYR A 370 -2.27 13.54 19.83
N LEU A 371 -1.65 14.73 19.98
CA LEU A 371 -0.35 15.04 19.41
C LEU A 371 0.74 14.04 19.89
N GLY A 372 0.79 13.80 21.19
CA GLY A 372 1.79 12.91 21.80
C GLY A 372 1.69 11.48 21.30
N ILE A 373 0.48 10.90 21.29
CA ILE A 373 0.24 9.54 20.79
C ILE A 373 0.52 9.46 19.28
N SER A 374 0.04 10.42 18.50
CA SER A 374 0.25 10.44 17.06
C SER A 374 1.72 10.54 16.67
N THR A 375 2.47 11.40 17.35
CA THR A 375 3.91 11.54 17.19
C THR A 375 4.64 10.24 17.57
N PHE A 376 4.28 9.65 18.72
CA PHE A 376 4.89 8.41 19.20
C PHE A 376 4.66 7.24 18.22
N VAL A 377 3.42 7.04 17.75
CA VAL A 377 3.12 5.99 16.77
C VAL A 377 3.76 6.34 15.41
N GLY A 378 3.85 7.62 15.05
CA GLY A 378 4.59 8.10 13.89
C GLY A 378 6.06 7.70 13.90
N ILE A 379 6.74 7.85 15.04
CA ILE A 379 8.14 7.41 15.22
C ILE A 379 8.23 5.88 15.11
N THR A 380 7.43 5.17 15.89
CA THR A 380 7.60 3.73 16.13
C THR A 380 7.11 2.90 14.94
N TYR A 381 5.98 3.28 14.34
CA TYR A 381 5.44 2.58 13.18
C TYR A 381 5.93 3.21 11.87
N ALA A 382 5.56 4.46 11.55
CA ALA A 382 5.83 5.04 10.24
C ALA A 382 7.34 5.24 10.01
N GLY A 383 8.07 5.68 11.03
CA GLY A 383 9.52 5.91 10.99
C GLY A 383 10.35 4.64 11.13
N ILE A 384 9.96 3.70 11.97
CA ILE A 384 10.79 2.52 12.26
C ILE A 384 10.21 1.25 11.63
N ALA A 385 9.04 0.77 12.08
CA ALA A 385 8.55 -0.55 11.67
C ALA A 385 8.28 -0.62 10.16
N ASN A 386 7.62 0.38 9.58
CA ASN A 386 7.30 0.45 8.15
C ASN A 386 8.56 0.49 7.27
N ILE A 387 9.56 1.29 7.67
CA ILE A 387 10.85 1.36 6.94
C ILE A 387 11.56 0.01 6.99
N MET A 388 11.53 -0.68 8.13
CA MET A 388 12.14 -1.99 8.29
C MET A 388 11.41 -3.08 7.48
N LEU A 389 10.08 -3.06 7.41
CA LEU A 389 9.31 -3.98 6.57
C LEU A 389 9.66 -3.82 5.08
N ASN A 390 9.77 -2.58 4.60
CA ASN A 390 10.19 -2.31 3.23
C ASN A 390 11.66 -2.69 2.99
N GLY A 391 12.55 -2.38 3.92
CA GLY A 391 13.96 -2.74 3.86
C GLY A 391 14.17 -4.26 3.83
N LEU A 392 13.45 -5.02 4.66
CA LEU A 392 13.47 -6.48 4.63
C LEU A 392 12.92 -7.03 3.31
N GLY A 393 11.91 -6.39 2.71
CA GLY A 393 11.43 -6.72 1.37
C GLY A 393 12.55 -6.70 0.33
N VAL A 394 13.46 -5.73 0.41
CA VAL A 394 14.61 -5.63 -0.51
C VAL A 394 15.69 -6.66 -0.15
N VAL A 395 16.12 -6.70 1.12
CA VAL A 395 17.28 -7.50 1.56
C VAL A 395 17.01 -9.01 1.51
N LEU A 396 15.75 -9.44 1.72
CA LEU A 396 15.34 -10.84 1.65
C LEU A 396 14.93 -11.28 0.24
N SER A 397 14.96 -10.38 -0.74
CA SER A 397 14.54 -10.68 -2.11
C SER A 397 15.45 -11.73 -2.75
N PRO A 398 14.92 -12.63 -3.62
CA PRO A 398 15.74 -13.57 -4.37
C PRO A 398 16.76 -12.85 -5.25
N ALA A 399 18.00 -13.38 -5.35
CA ALA A 399 19.06 -12.76 -6.12
C ALA A 399 18.76 -12.73 -7.64
N ASP A 400 18.02 -13.72 -8.13
CA ASP A 400 17.57 -13.84 -9.52
C ASP A 400 16.31 -13.01 -9.84
N ASN A 401 15.59 -12.53 -8.79
CA ASN A 401 14.38 -11.73 -8.96
C ASN A 401 14.24 -10.69 -7.83
N GLN A 402 15.08 -9.68 -7.86
CA GLN A 402 15.17 -8.65 -6.81
C GLN A 402 13.89 -7.81 -6.64
N GLY A 403 13.05 -7.72 -7.67
CA GLY A 403 11.77 -7.02 -7.62
C GLY A 403 10.61 -7.80 -7.01
N TYR A 404 10.76 -9.13 -6.87
CA TYR A 404 9.68 -10.03 -6.45
C TYR A 404 9.14 -9.69 -5.05
N LEU A 405 10.00 -9.72 -4.05
CA LEU A 405 9.56 -9.56 -2.66
C LEU A 405 9.15 -8.11 -2.31
N PRO A 406 9.81 -7.05 -2.82
CA PRO A 406 9.31 -5.70 -2.67
C PRO A 406 7.90 -5.49 -3.27
N GLY A 407 7.64 -6.05 -4.46
CA GLY A 407 6.32 -5.98 -5.10
C GLY A 407 5.24 -6.70 -4.31
N MET A 408 5.51 -7.92 -3.86
CA MET A 408 4.61 -8.70 -3.01
C MET A 408 4.36 -8.01 -1.66
N ASN A 409 5.38 -7.39 -1.07
CA ASN A 409 5.28 -6.66 0.18
C ASN A 409 4.39 -5.41 0.05
N ALA A 410 4.47 -4.70 -1.08
CA ALA A 410 3.56 -3.59 -1.38
C ALA A 410 2.10 -4.07 -1.51
N GLY A 411 1.88 -5.24 -2.12
CA GLY A 411 0.57 -5.90 -2.15
C GLY A 411 0.06 -6.25 -0.75
N ALA A 412 0.90 -6.85 0.10
CA ALA A 412 0.57 -7.18 1.48
C ALA A 412 0.27 -5.92 2.31
N PHE A 413 1.00 -4.82 2.07
CA PHE A 413 0.75 -3.51 2.67
C PHE A 413 -0.65 -3.01 2.34
N ASN A 414 -1.00 -2.93 1.05
CA ASN A 414 -2.31 -2.44 0.61
C ASN A 414 -3.44 -3.35 1.12
N LEU A 415 -3.26 -4.68 1.05
CA LEU A 415 -4.25 -5.63 1.55
C LEU A 415 -4.45 -5.48 3.06
N GLY A 416 -3.37 -5.37 3.83
CA GLY A 416 -3.43 -5.14 5.28
C GLY A 416 -4.13 -3.82 5.63
N ALA A 417 -3.85 -2.75 4.88
CA ALA A 417 -4.53 -1.46 5.05
C ALA A 417 -6.05 -1.57 4.81
N GLY A 418 -6.46 -2.27 3.76
CA GLY A 418 -7.87 -2.52 3.47
C GLY A 418 -8.56 -3.36 4.56
N ILE A 419 -7.95 -4.47 4.98
CA ILE A 419 -8.46 -5.34 6.04
C ILE A 419 -8.52 -4.58 7.39
N SER A 420 -7.58 -3.66 7.64
CA SER A 420 -7.57 -2.81 8.83
C SER A 420 -8.88 -2.03 8.96
N PHE A 421 -9.28 -1.31 7.92
CA PHE A 421 -10.55 -0.59 7.91
C PHE A 421 -11.75 -1.52 8.07
N ALA A 422 -11.77 -2.65 7.36
CA ALA A 422 -12.88 -3.60 7.46
C ALA A 422 -13.07 -4.15 8.88
N ILE A 423 -11.99 -4.62 9.51
CA ILE A 423 -12.08 -5.27 10.82
C ILE A 423 -12.24 -4.25 11.94
N LEU A 424 -11.37 -3.22 11.99
CA LEU A 424 -11.33 -2.33 13.15
C LEU A 424 -12.56 -1.43 13.24
N PHE A 425 -13.08 -0.96 12.09
CA PHE A 425 -14.33 -0.21 12.05
C PHE A 425 -15.56 -1.09 12.34
N ALA A 426 -15.59 -2.34 11.86
CA ALA A 426 -16.67 -3.28 12.18
C ALA A 426 -16.68 -3.58 13.69
N VAL A 427 -15.52 -3.83 14.31
CA VAL A 427 -15.41 -4.04 15.76
C VAL A 427 -15.87 -2.78 16.51
N ALA A 428 -15.38 -1.59 16.14
CA ALA A 428 -15.79 -0.35 16.78
C ALA A 428 -17.31 -0.14 16.70
N THR A 429 -17.91 -0.35 15.53
CA THR A 429 -19.36 -0.19 15.32
C THR A 429 -20.18 -1.24 16.08
N SER A 430 -19.66 -2.47 16.26
CA SER A 430 -20.37 -3.55 16.97
C SER A 430 -20.62 -3.24 18.44
N PHE A 431 -19.80 -2.39 19.06
CA PHE A 431 -19.97 -1.95 20.46
C PHE A 431 -20.79 -0.64 20.57
N GLY A 432 -21.37 -0.17 19.47
CA GLY A 432 -22.21 1.02 19.39
C GLY A 432 -21.45 2.34 19.51
N ASP A 433 -22.20 3.45 19.41
CA ASP A 433 -21.65 4.82 19.56
C ASP A 433 -21.39 5.10 21.05
N SER A 434 -20.37 4.49 21.58
CA SER A 434 -19.98 4.60 22.98
C SER A 434 -18.47 4.65 23.12
N ASN A 435 -17.99 5.10 24.28
CA ASN A 435 -16.57 4.99 24.66
C ASN A 435 -16.02 3.57 24.40
N GLY A 436 -16.85 2.53 24.58
CA GLY A 436 -16.50 1.14 24.31
C GLY A 436 -16.18 0.82 22.85
N GLY A 437 -16.87 1.47 21.90
CA GLY A 437 -16.68 1.22 20.46
C GLY A 437 -15.28 1.59 19.97
N TYR A 438 -14.83 2.82 20.22
CA TYR A 438 -13.47 3.25 19.86
C TYR A 438 -12.40 2.42 20.57
N ALA A 439 -12.58 2.18 21.88
CA ALA A 439 -11.64 1.37 22.64
C ALA A 439 -11.56 -0.07 22.12
N ALA A 440 -12.69 -0.71 21.80
CA ALA A 440 -12.74 -2.06 21.26
C ALA A 440 -12.01 -2.16 19.91
N GLY A 441 -12.22 -1.21 18.99
CA GLY A 441 -11.51 -1.15 17.71
C GLY A 441 -10.00 -1.01 17.90
N MET A 442 -9.55 -0.15 18.82
CA MET A 442 -8.13 0.02 19.11
C MET A 442 -7.51 -1.21 19.80
N TRP A 443 -8.21 -1.86 20.74
CA TRP A 443 -7.76 -3.10 21.35
C TRP A 443 -7.68 -4.26 20.37
N ALA A 444 -8.61 -4.35 19.42
CA ALA A 444 -8.48 -5.32 18.32
C ALA A 444 -7.19 -5.09 17.53
N GLY A 445 -6.84 -3.83 17.26
CA GLY A 445 -5.57 -3.47 16.62
C GLY A 445 -4.36 -3.88 17.45
N VAL A 446 -4.38 -3.68 18.78
CA VAL A 446 -3.33 -4.14 19.71
C VAL A 446 -3.12 -5.66 19.63
N ILE A 447 -4.21 -6.43 19.63
CA ILE A 447 -4.15 -7.90 19.51
C ILE A 447 -3.52 -8.31 18.17
N ILE A 448 -3.94 -7.70 17.08
CA ILE A 448 -3.40 -7.98 15.73
C ILE A 448 -1.91 -7.61 15.66
N LEU A 449 -1.51 -6.47 16.23
CA LEU A 449 -0.09 -6.07 16.31
C LEU A 449 0.74 -7.04 17.16
N ALA A 450 0.18 -7.59 18.24
CA ALA A 450 0.85 -8.63 19.02
C ALA A 450 1.07 -9.90 18.18
N LEU A 451 0.09 -10.30 17.38
CA LEU A 451 0.26 -11.39 16.41
C LEU A 451 1.33 -11.05 15.35
N ALA A 452 1.35 -9.80 14.85
CA ALA A 452 2.39 -9.34 13.94
C ALA A 452 3.79 -9.42 14.56
N PHE A 453 3.92 -9.05 15.83
CA PHE A 453 5.17 -9.19 16.59
C PHE A 453 5.62 -10.66 16.67
N LEU A 454 4.71 -11.57 17.02
CA LEU A 454 5.01 -13.01 17.05
C LEU A 454 5.43 -13.54 15.67
N CYS A 455 4.74 -13.13 14.60
CA CYS A 455 5.12 -13.49 13.23
C CYS A 455 6.50 -12.92 12.85
N SER A 456 6.87 -11.73 13.32
CA SER A 456 8.19 -11.14 13.07
C SER A 456 9.34 -11.98 13.62
N LEU A 457 9.11 -12.78 14.67
CA LEU A 457 10.08 -13.73 15.19
C LEU A 457 10.42 -14.84 14.21
N LEU A 458 9.51 -15.15 13.28
CA LEU A 458 9.69 -16.17 12.24
C LEU A 458 10.49 -15.68 11.04
N ILE A 459 10.67 -14.36 10.86
CA ILE A 459 11.50 -13.81 9.78
C ILE A 459 12.94 -14.26 9.98
N PRO A 460 13.61 -14.88 8.97
CA PRO A 460 15.01 -15.27 9.09
C PRO A 460 15.90 -14.03 9.11
N ARG A 461 17.11 -14.15 9.67
CA ARG A 461 18.14 -13.13 9.53
C ARG A 461 18.67 -13.11 8.09
N PRO A 462 18.86 -11.97 7.44
CA PRO A 462 19.39 -11.90 6.05
C PRO A 462 20.66 -12.70 5.85
N GLU A 463 21.57 -12.65 6.81
CA GLU A 463 22.87 -13.34 6.79
C GLU A 463 22.76 -14.89 6.85
N SER A 464 21.60 -15.43 7.23
CA SER A 464 21.38 -16.87 7.38
C SER A 464 20.73 -17.54 6.15
N ILE A 465 20.58 -16.80 5.04
CA ILE A 465 19.83 -17.29 3.88
C ILE A 465 20.77 -17.95 2.87
N THR A 466 20.55 -19.24 2.62
CA THR A 466 21.12 -19.96 1.47
C THR A 466 20.07 -19.97 0.36
N ASP A 467 20.33 -19.22 -0.72
CA ASP A 467 19.36 -19.06 -1.81
C ASP A 467 19.56 -20.13 -2.90
N THR A 468 19.19 -21.37 -2.58
CA THR A 468 19.34 -22.52 -3.47
C THR A 468 18.46 -22.42 -4.72
N VAL A 469 17.28 -21.78 -4.62
CA VAL A 469 16.36 -21.57 -5.74
C VAL A 469 16.91 -20.53 -6.70
N ALA A 470 17.36 -19.40 -6.18
CA ALA A 470 17.99 -18.36 -7.00
C ALA A 470 19.28 -18.88 -7.68
N ALA A 471 20.11 -19.63 -6.97
CA ALA A 471 21.32 -20.23 -7.54
C ALA A 471 20.97 -21.20 -8.70
N ARG A 472 19.91 -22.03 -8.52
CA ARG A 472 19.44 -22.93 -9.59
C ARG A 472 18.93 -22.16 -10.81
N ASN A 473 18.14 -21.11 -10.61
CA ASN A 473 17.57 -20.29 -11.68
C ASN A 473 18.67 -19.50 -12.42
N LEU A 474 19.65 -18.97 -11.71
CA LEU A 474 20.80 -18.29 -12.32
C LEU A 474 21.66 -19.28 -13.14
N ALA A 475 21.85 -20.49 -12.65
CA ALA A 475 22.56 -21.54 -13.39
C ALA A 475 21.80 -21.98 -14.66
N ALA A 476 20.47 -22.14 -14.58
CA ALA A 476 19.64 -22.48 -15.73
C ALA A 476 19.67 -21.39 -16.81
N ASN A 477 19.58 -20.11 -16.41
CA ASN A 477 19.67 -18.98 -17.34
C ASN A 477 21.05 -18.85 -17.98
N ALA A 478 22.14 -19.21 -17.26
CA ALA A 478 23.49 -19.21 -17.79
C ALA A 478 23.70 -20.33 -18.85
N THR A 479 23.09 -21.51 -18.67
CA THR A 479 23.12 -22.59 -19.67
C THR A 479 22.34 -22.28 -20.91
N ASP A 480 21.20 -21.61 -20.79
CA ASP A 480 20.36 -21.20 -21.95
C ASP A 480 21.05 -20.10 -22.79
N SER A 481 21.82 -19.22 -22.15
CA SER A 481 22.58 -18.17 -22.84
C SER A 481 23.81 -18.70 -23.59
N THR A 482 24.38 -19.86 -23.21
CA THR A 482 25.51 -20.49 -23.90
C THR A 482 25.07 -21.31 -25.12
N ASP A 483 23.83 -21.82 -25.13
CA ASP A 483 23.30 -22.60 -26.27
C ASP A 483 22.90 -21.71 -27.46
N THR A 484 22.63 -20.42 -27.23
CA THR A 484 22.29 -19.47 -28.29
C THR A 484 23.48 -18.89 -29.07
N THR A 485 24.73 -19.13 -28.60
CA THR A 485 25.96 -18.66 -29.25
C THR A 485 26.66 -19.72 -30.13
N GLY A 486 26.08 -20.92 -30.25
CA GLY A 486 26.72 -22.10 -30.83
C GLY A 486 26.39 -22.47 -32.28
N THR A 487 25.76 -21.58 -33.09
CA THR A 487 25.55 -21.89 -34.53
C THR A 487 25.87 -20.67 -35.42
N ALA A 488 27.15 -20.40 -35.64
CA ALA A 488 27.56 -19.72 -36.83
C ALA A 488 27.74 -20.80 -37.93
N PRO A 489 27.06 -20.74 -39.10
CA PRO A 489 27.35 -21.65 -40.21
C PRO A 489 28.69 -21.27 -40.80
N VAL A 490 29.64 -22.21 -40.79
CA VAL A 490 30.79 -22.18 -41.66
C VAL A 490 30.28 -22.39 -43.08
N GLY A 491 30.18 -21.31 -43.83
CA GLY A 491 29.91 -21.35 -45.26
C GLY A 491 31.20 -21.56 -46.03
N ASN A 492 31.21 -22.56 -46.90
CA ASN A 492 32.19 -22.74 -47.99
C ASN A 492 32.07 -21.63 -49.02
#